data_eaf721e0ff61f2ecde573801a32bd676
#
_entry.id   eaf721e0ff61f2ecde573801a32bd676
#
_cell.length_a   1.000
_cell.length_b   1.000
_cell.length_c   1.000
_cell.angle_alpha   90.00
_cell.angle_beta   90.00
_cell.angle_gamma   90.00
#
_symmetry.space_group_name_H-M   'P 1'
#
loop_
_entity.id
_entity.type
_entity.pdbx_description
1 polymer ?
#
loop_
_entity_poly.entity_id
_entity_poly.type
_entity_poly.pdbx_seq_one_letter_code
_entity_poly.pdbx_strand_id
1 'polypeptide(L)'
;HMDHGLHLGTALDGADRTLLDPDHLTTHAVCLGMTGSGKTGLGIVVLEELARRGTPLLVVDLKGDMVNLLLQFPELDGGSFAPWLPAEEVDAAGGDRSAAGRAVAGRWRRGLESAGLGPFDVAAVRGGVRWRLVTPGVSSAAPLDILPSLAPPPLGLDDDARRARAGGVVGALLSLLGRGGDPLTDRDHVLLASLLLDAWRR
;
A
#
# COMPACT_ATOMS: atom_id res chain seq x y z
N HIS A 1 3.25 -28.18 10.53
CA HIS A 1 2.87 -27.65 9.21
C HIS A 1 2.64 -26.17 9.37
N MET A 2 3.53 -25.32 8.86
CA MET A 2 3.23 -23.91 8.67
C MET A 2 2.10 -23.85 7.64
N ASP A 3 1.00 -23.27 8.05
CA ASP A 3 -0.16 -23.04 7.20
C ASP A 3 0.26 -22.09 6.07
N HIS A 4 0.48 -22.62 4.85
CA HIS A 4 1.01 -21.84 3.73
C HIS A 4 0.02 -20.80 3.20
N GLY A 5 -1.27 -20.91 3.52
CA GLY A 5 -2.32 -20.00 3.07
C GLY A 5 -2.34 -18.66 3.82
N LEU A 6 -2.69 -17.57 3.12
CA LEU A 6 -3.04 -16.29 3.73
C LEU A 6 -4.40 -16.44 4.42
N HIS A 7 -4.50 -16.11 5.70
CA HIS A 7 -5.75 -16.21 6.43
C HIS A 7 -6.66 -15.03 6.12
N LEU A 8 -7.73 -15.26 5.36
CA LEU A 8 -8.67 -14.21 4.95
C LEU A 8 -9.85 -14.02 5.92
N GLY A 9 -10.11 -15.01 6.76
CA GLY A 9 -11.24 -15.02 7.69
C GLY A 9 -11.73 -16.43 7.97
N THR A 10 -12.96 -16.56 8.45
CA THR A 10 -13.64 -17.82 8.70
C THR A 10 -14.84 -17.96 7.77
N ALA A 11 -15.18 -19.19 7.41
CA ALA A 11 -16.39 -19.50 6.65
C ALA A 11 -17.66 -19.08 7.43
N LEU A 12 -18.75 -18.78 6.72
CA LEU A 12 -20.00 -18.32 7.35
C LEU A 12 -20.63 -19.35 8.28
N ASP A 13 -20.35 -20.63 8.07
CA ASP A 13 -20.76 -21.74 8.94
C ASP A 13 -19.91 -21.85 10.22
N GLY A 14 -18.86 -21.05 10.32
CA GLY A 14 -18.01 -20.91 11.51
C GLY A 14 -17.02 -22.05 11.72
N ALA A 15 -16.96 -23.05 10.82
CA ALA A 15 -16.17 -24.25 11.03
C ALA A 15 -14.73 -24.13 10.52
N ASP A 16 -14.52 -23.53 9.34
CA ASP A 16 -13.25 -23.57 8.65
C ASP A 16 -12.64 -22.18 8.43
N ARG A 17 -11.30 -22.12 8.48
CA ARG A 17 -10.54 -20.94 8.05
C ARG A 17 -10.56 -20.82 6.53
N THR A 18 -10.86 -19.63 6.03
CA THR A 18 -10.73 -19.33 4.61
C THR A 18 -9.29 -18.93 4.34
N LEU A 19 -8.60 -19.74 3.57
CA LEU A 19 -7.20 -19.54 3.21
C LEU A 19 -7.07 -19.23 1.72
N LEU A 20 -6.19 -18.31 1.38
CA LEU A 20 -5.78 -18.02 0.02
C LEU A 20 -4.31 -18.43 -0.17
N ASP A 21 -4.05 -19.25 -1.19
CA ASP A 21 -2.69 -19.60 -1.56
C ASP A 21 -1.97 -18.35 -2.14
N PRO A 22 -0.86 -17.89 -1.53
CA PRO A 22 -0.12 -16.73 -2.01
C PRO A 22 0.41 -16.91 -3.44
N ASP A 23 0.65 -18.14 -3.90
CA ASP A 23 1.12 -18.40 -5.26
C ASP A 23 0.07 -18.00 -6.31
N HIS A 24 -1.20 -17.99 -5.96
CA HIS A 24 -2.25 -17.45 -6.82
C HIS A 24 -2.18 -15.95 -7.04
N LEU A 25 -1.44 -15.22 -6.19
CA LEU A 25 -1.25 -13.76 -6.30
C LEU A 25 -0.02 -13.38 -7.15
N THR A 26 0.70 -14.35 -7.70
CA THR A 26 1.92 -14.08 -8.49
C THR A 26 1.64 -13.43 -9.84
N THR A 27 0.39 -13.44 -10.32
CA THR A 27 -0.02 -12.74 -11.53
C THR A 27 -0.90 -11.53 -11.18
N HIS A 28 -2.21 -11.76 -11.08
CA HIS A 28 -3.18 -10.71 -10.77
C HIS A 28 -4.29 -11.24 -9.89
N ALA A 29 -4.84 -10.37 -9.04
CA ALA A 29 -6.06 -10.63 -8.30
C ALA A 29 -7.00 -9.44 -8.41
N VAL A 30 -8.31 -9.69 -8.43
CA VAL A 30 -9.34 -8.67 -8.47
C VAL A 30 -10.34 -8.93 -7.35
N CYS A 31 -10.58 -7.92 -6.52
CA CYS A 31 -11.62 -7.94 -5.49
C CYS A 31 -12.84 -7.17 -5.98
N LEU A 32 -13.95 -7.86 -6.21
CA LEU A 32 -15.19 -7.29 -6.70
C LEU A 32 -16.26 -7.29 -5.60
N GLY A 33 -17.11 -6.28 -5.61
CA GLY A 33 -18.22 -6.17 -4.67
C GLY A 33 -18.87 -4.78 -4.70
N MET A 34 -20.08 -4.67 -4.18
CA MET A 34 -20.80 -3.39 -4.06
C MET A 34 -20.16 -2.49 -2.98
N THR A 35 -20.54 -1.21 -2.96
CA THR A 35 -20.16 -0.30 -1.89
C THR A 35 -20.65 -0.86 -0.53
N GLY A 36 -19.79 -0.83 0.48
CA GLY A 36 -20.11 -1.36 1.80
C GLY A 36 -19.97 -2.89 1.96
N SER A 37 -19.61 -3.64 0.90
CA SER A 37 -19.46 -5.11 0.96
C SER A 37 -18.17 -5.60 1.65
N GLY A 38 -17.32 -4.70 2.16
CA GLY A 38 -16.07 -5.08 2.85
C GLY A 38 -14.84 -5.23 1.96
N LYS A 39 -14.87 -4.79 0.67
CA LYS A 39 -13.72 -4.89 -0.24
C LYS A 39 -12.42 -4.33 0.33
N THR A 40 -12.47 -3.11 0.87
CA THR A 40 -11.32 -2.45 1.48
C THR A 40 -10.79 -3.26 2.68
N GLY A 41 -11.69 -3.76 3.53
CA GLY A 41 -11.33 -4.62 4.65
C GLY A 41 -10.64 -5.90 4.22
N LEU A 42 -11.16 -6.59 3.19
CA LEU A 42 -10.51 -7.77 2.62
C LEU A 42 -9.13 -7.44 2.04
N GLY A 43 -9.02 -6.30 1.33
CA GLY A 43 -7.74 -5.82 0.81
C GLY A 43 -6.72 -5.58 1.92
N ILE A 44 -7.12 -4.97 3.03
CA ILE A 44 -6.28 -4.76 4.22
C ILE A 44 -5.81 -6.09 4.79
N VAL A 45 -6.70 -7.07 4.98
CA VAL A 45 -6.36 -8.39 5.50
C VAL A 45 -5.31 -9.08 4.62
N VAL A 46 -5.49 -9.07 3.29
CA VAL A 46 -4.51 -9.65 2.35
C VAL A 46 -3.16 -8.97 2.46
N LEU A 47 -3.13 -7.62 2.52
CA LEU A 47 -1.89 -6.85 2.63
C LEU A 47 -1.18 -7.10 3.96
N GLU A 48 -1.92 -7.18 5.08
CA GLU A 48 -1.35 -7.50 6.40
C GLU A 48 -0.77 -8.92 6.44
N GLU A 49 -1.46 -9.90 5.88
CA GLU A 49 -0.98 -11.28 5.81
C GLU A 49 0.31 -11.39 4.96
N LEU A 50 0.38 -10.71 3.83
CA LEU A 50 1.58 -10.64 2.99
C LEU A 50 2.72 -9.91 3.70
N ALA A 51 2.44 -8.75 4.31
CA ALA A 51 3.42 -7.97 5.06
C ALA A 51 4.02 -8.76 6.22
N ARG A 52 3.19 -9.49 6.97
CA ARG A 52 3.61 -10.35 8.09
C ARG A 52 4.56 -11.47 7.64
N ARG A 53 4.47 -11.90 6.38
CA ARG A 53 5.36 -12.89 5.76
C ARG A 53 6.64 -12.28 5.19
N GLY A 54 6.82 -10.96 5.31
CA GLY A 54 7.99 -10.26 4.80
C GLY A 54 7.93 -9.96 3.29
N THR A 55 6.77 -10.09 2.65
CA THR A 55 6.59 -9.73 1.25
C THR A 55 6.66 -8.22 1.09
N PRO A 56 7.54 -7.67 0.23
CA PRO A 56 7.57 -6.25 -0.07
C PRO A 56 6.29 -5.82 -0.78
N LEU A 57 5.68 -4.71 -0.32
CA LEU A 57 4.42 -4.22 -0.83
C LEU A 57 4.55 -2.77 -1.32
N LEU A 58 3.93 -2.47 -2.44
CA LEU A 58 3.69 -1.10 -2.92
C LEU A 58 2.18 -0.91 -3.06
N VAL A 59 1.61 -0.04 -2.23
CA VAL A 59 0.18 0.24 -2.23
C VAL A 59 -0.08 1.61 -2.87
N VAL A 60 -0.83 1.62 -3.97
CA VAL A 60 -1.29 2.85 -4.62
C VAL A 60 -2.73 3.12 -4.17
N ASP A 61 -2.88 4.08 -3.26
CA ASP A 61 -4.14 4.38 -2.60
C ASP A 61 -4.70 5.73 -3.09
N LEU A 62 -5.60 5.68 -4.05
CA LEU A 62 -6.22 6.87 -4.65
C LEU A 62 -7.29 7.53 -3.77
N LYS A 63 -7.81 6.79 -2.78
CA LYS A 63 -8.90 7.25 -1.90
C LYS A 63 -8.43 7.59 -0.49
N GLY A 64 -7.27 7.07 -0.07
CA GLY A 64 -6.78 7.19 1.30
C GLY A 64 -7.36 6.16 2.27
N ASP A 65 -8.07 5.13 1.80
CA ASP A 65 -8.68 4.10 2.66
C ASP A 65 -7.64 3.13 3.24
N MET A 66 -6.54 2.89 2.52
CA MET A 66 -5.48 1.95 2.89
C MET A 66 -4.50 2.50 3.93
N VAL A 67 -4.50 3.79 4.20
CA VAL A 67 -3.63 4.39 5.24
C VAL A 67 -3.92 3.83 6.62
N ASN A 68 -5.09 3.22 6.83
CA ASN A 68 -5.44 2.52 8.06
C ASN A 68 -4.50 1.33 8.37
N LEU A 69 -3.79 0.79 7.37
CA LEU A 69 -2.72 -0.20 7.58
C LEU A 69 -1.61 0.30 8.52
N LEU A 70 -1.43 1.61 8.63
CA LEU A 70 -0.42 2.22 9.51
C LEU A 70 -0.88 2.29 10.97
N LEU A 71 -2.18 2.13 11.24
CA LEU A 71 -2.79 2.24 12.56
C LEU A 71 -2.80 0.87 13.24
N GLN A 72 -1.69 0.50 13.85
CA GLN A 72 -1.52 -0.76 14.56
C GLN A 72 -1.46 -0.51 16.07
N PHE A 73 -2.47 -0.98 16.82
CA PHE A 73 -2.62 -0.77 18.27
C PHE A 73 -2.61 -2.11 19.04
N PRO A 74 -1.42 -2.68 19.31
CA PRO A 74 -1.32 -4.00 19.98
C PRO A 74 -1.95 -4.03 21.37
N GLU A 75 -1.96 -2.89 22.05
CA GLU A 75 -2.53 -2.77 23.40
C GLU A 75 -4.05 -2.96 23.39
N LEU A 76 -4.71 -2.74 22.26
CA LEU A 76 -6.16 -2.80 22.07
C LEU A 76 -6.93 -2.02 23.16
N ASP A 77 -6.38 -0.89 23.59
CA ASP A 77 -6.96 -0.02 24.61
C ASP A 77 -7.63 1.22 24.00
N GLY A 78 -8.56 1.81 24.73
CA GLY A 78 -9.33 2.95 24.24
C GLY A 78 -8.50 4.21 24.00
N GLY A 79 -7.39 4.40 24.72
CA GLY A 79 -6.51 5.56 24.61
C GLY A 79 -5.78 5.56 23.26
N SER A 80 -5.37 4.40 22.79
CA SER A 80 -4.69 4.24 21.50
C SER A 80 -5.61 4.55 20.31
N PHE A 81 -6.90 4.19 20.39
CA PHE A 81 -7.87 4.44 19.34
C PHE A 81 -8.43 5.87 19.34
N ALA A 82 -8.66 6.45 20.51
CA ALA A 82 -9.36 7.71 20.68
C ALA A 82 -8.87 8.87 19.80
N PRO A 83 -7.54 9.10 19.59
CA PRO A 83 -7.06 10.20 18.77
C PRO A 83 -7.45 10.09 17.29
N TRP A 84 -7.71 8.88 16.81
CA TRP A 84 -7.94 8.57 15.39
C TRP A 84 -9.40 8.46 15.00
N LEU A 85 -10.31 8.60 15.98
CA LEU A 85 -11.74 8.44 15.72
C LEU A 85 -12.32 9.64 14.97
N PRO A 86 -13.12 9.41 13.92
CA PRO A 86 -13.87 10.45 13.26
C PRO A 86 -14.94 11.04 14.19
N ALA A 87 -15.41 12.24 13.87
CA ALA A 87 -16.40 12.95 14.68
C ALA A 87 -17.68 12.13 14.89
N GLU A 88 -18.15 11.46 13.86
CA GLU A 88 -19.38 10.65 13.91
C GLU A 88 -19.31 9.52 14.96
N GLU A 89 -18.16 8.88 15.11
CA GLU A 89 -17.95 7.84 16.14
C GLU A 89 -17.96 8.44 17.55
N VAL A 90 -17.43 9.65 17.69
CA VAL A 90 -17.43 10.36 18.99
C VAL A 90 -18.83 10.83 19.34
N ASP A 91 -19.56 11.38 18.37
CA ASP A 91 -20.95 11.83 18.56
C ASP A 91 -21.89 10.66 18.92
N ALA A 92 -21.70 9.51 18.28
CA ALA A 92 -22.43 8.28 18.61
C ALA A 92 -22.19 7.80 20.06
N ALA A 93 -21.06 8.17 20.66
CA ALA A 93 -20.72 7.91 22.06
C ALA A 93 -21.12 9.07 23.01
N GLY A 94 -22.01 9.95 22.58
CA GLY A 94 -22.46 11.10 23.38
C GLY A 94 -21.43 12.22 23.52
N GLY A 95 -20.49 12.34 22.58
CA GLY A 95 -19.43 13.34 22.59
C GLY A 95 -18.20 12.98 23.46
N ASP A 96 -18.24 11.85 24.18
CA ASP A 96 -17.12 11.37 24.98
C ASP A 96 -16.14 10.56 24.09
N ARG A 97 -15.07 11.21 23.66
CA ARG A 97 -14.00 10.60 22.87
C ARG A 97 -13.35 9.40 23.56
N SER A 98 -13.21 9.43 24.88
CA SER A 98 -12.62 8.34 25.64
C SER A 98 -13.55 7.12 25.69
N ALA A 99 -14.87 7.34 25.86
CA ALA A 99 -15.88 6.29 25.79
C ALA A 99 -15.94 5.68 24.38
N ALA A 100 -15.90 6.52 23.33
CA ALA A 100 -15.83 6.09 21.95
C ALA A 100 -14.60 5.21 21.70
N GLY A 101 -13.43 5.63 22.18
CA GLY A 101 -12.17 4.86 22.07
C GLY A 101 -12.28 3.48 22.72
N ARG A 102 -12.85 3.39 23.93
CA ARG A 102 -13.07 2.10 24.60
C ARG A 102 -14.04 1.20 23.83
N ALA A 103 -15.11 1.77 23.28
CA ALA A 103 -16.09 1.02 22.49
C ALA A 103 -15.45 0.43 21.21
N VAL A 104 -14.66 1.24 20.50
CA VAL A 104 -13.93 0.79 19.30
C VAL A 104 -12.90 -0.28 19.66
N ALA A 105 -12.08 -0.07 20.68
CA ALA A 105 -11.10 -1.06 21.14
C ALA A 105 -11.78 -2.40 21.51
N GLY A 106 -12.94 -2.35 22.15
CA GLY A 106 -13.72 -3.55 22.47
C GLY A 106 -14.26 -4.27 21.23
N ARG A 107 -14.69 -3.55 20.18
CA ARG A 107 -15.08 -4.15 18.89
C ARG A 107 -13.91 -4.85 18.22
N TRP A 108 -12.77 -4.18 18.17
CA TRP A 108 -11.54 -4.74 17.59
C TRP A 108 -11.07 -5.99 18.32
N ARG A 109 -11.06 -5.96 19.67
CA ARG A 109 -10.67 -7.12 20.48
C ARG A 109 -11.55 -8.33 20.17
N ARG A 110 -12.88 -8.16 20.19
CA ARG A 110 -13.81 -9.26 19.87
C ARG A 110 -13.66 -9.75 18.43
N GLY A 111 -13.44 -8.84 17.48
CA GLY A 111 -13.20 -9.22 16.08
C GLY A 111 -11.94 -10.07 15.90
N LEU A 112 -10.85 -9.68 16.52
CA LEU A 112 -9.60 -10.44 16.49
C LEU A 112 -9.75 -11.80 17.19
N GLU A 113 -10.35 -11.83 18.38
CA GLU A 113 -10.62 -13.06 19.13
C GLU A 113 -11.45 -14.05 18.32
N SER A 114 -12.49 -13.56 17.61
CA SER A 114 -13.33 -14.41 16.75
C SER A 114 -12.57 -14.99 15.56
N ALA A 115 -11.49 -14.32 15.12
CA ALA A 115 -10.59 -14.80 14.06
C ALA A 115 -9.42 -15.66 14.61
N GLY A 116 -9.38 -15.90 15.92
CA GLY A 116 -8.28 -16.59 16.58
C GLY A 116 -6.98 -15.76 16.64
N LEU A 117 -7.10 -14.45 16.58
CA LEU A 117 -6.01 -13.49 16.62
C LEU A 117 -6.05 -12.69 17.93
N GLY A 118 -4.95 -12.03 18.27
CA GLY A 118 -4.87 -11.23 19.49
C GLY A 118 -3.82 -10.13 19.44
N PRO A 119 -3.54 -9.50 20.60
CA PRO A 119 -2.55 -8.43 20.71
C PRO A 119 -1.19 -8.77 20.14
N PHE A 120 -0.80 -10.03 20.25
CA PHE A 120 0.50 -10.52 19.79
C PHE A 120 0.62 -10.48 18.25
N ASP A 121 -0.47 -10.81 17.55
CA ASP A 121 -0.52 -10.75 16.08
C ASP A 121 -0.42 -9.31 15.59
N VAL A 122 -1.12 -8.39 16.23
CA VAL A 122 -1.03 -6.94 15.94
C VAL A 122 0.38 -6.42 16.21
N ALA A 123 0.99 -6.82 17.32
CA ALA A 123 2.37 -6.45 17.66
C ALA A 123 3.38 -6.98 16.64
N ALA A 124 3.16 -8.19 16.12
CA ALA A 124 4.01 -8.79 15.09
C ALA A 124 3.99 -7.98 13.78
N VAL A 125 2.82 -7.52 13.35
CA VAL A 125 2.70 -6.62 12.18
C VAL A 125 3.39 -5.28 12.47
N ARG A 126 3.10 -4.65 13.60
CA ARG A 126 3.68 -3.35 14.00
C ARG A 126 5.21 -3.39 14.06
N GLY A 127 5.79 -4.42 14.63
CA GLY A 127 7.24 -4.56 14.83
C GLY A 127 7.97 -5.19 13.66
N GLY A 128 7.30 -6.04 12.87
CA GLY A 128 7.89 -6.79 11.76
C GLY A 128 7.87 -6.06 10.42
N VAL A 129 7.06 -5.01 10.27
CA VAL A 129 6.85 -4.31 9.00
C VAL A 129 7.33 -2.88 9.08
N ARG A 130 8.18 -2.47 8.14
CA ARG A 130 8.61 -1.09 8.00
C ARG A 130 7.71 -0.37 6.99
N TRP A 131 6.82 0.45 7.51
CA TRP A 131 5.90 1.26 6.70
C TRP A 131 6.54 2.56 6.23
N ARG A 132 6.22 2.95 5.01
CA ARG A 132 6.56 4.27 4.46
C ARG A 132 5.34 4.86 3.77
N LEU A 133 4.79 5.92 4.36
CA LEU A 133 3.74 6.70 3.72
C LEU A 133 4.37 7.76 2.81
N VAL A 134 3.87 7.87 1.60
CA VAL A 134 4.23 8.90 0.63
C VAL A 134 2.96 9.59 0.16
N THR A 135 2.98 10.91 0.12
CA THR A 135 1.81 11.74 -0.21
C THR A 135 2.15 12.69 -1.37
N PRO A 136 2.04 12.20 -2.62
CA PRO A 136 2.34 13.04 -3.79
C PRO A 136 1.47 14.31 -3.80
N GLY A 137 2.08 15.45 -4.16
CA GLY A 137 1.39 16.73 -4.27
C GLY A 137 1.09 17.45 -2.95
N VAL A 138 1.47 16.88 -1.80
CA VAL A 138 1.31 17.52 -0.48
C VAL A 138 2.67 17.85 0.12
N SER A 139 3.05 19.12 0.11
CA SER A 139 4.36 19.58 0.58
C SER A 139 4.55 19.48 2.10
N SER A 140 3.45 19.47 2.87
CA SER A 140 3.49 19.38 4.34
C SER A 140 3.61 17.97 4.91
N ALA A 141 3.64 16.95 4.05
CA ALA A 141 3.73 15.55 4.46
C ALA A 141 5.01 14.90 3.87
N ALA A 142 4.92 13.68 3.35
CA ALA A 142 6.04 12.99 2.73
C ALA A 142 5.92 13.05 1.19
N PRO A 143 6.42 14.10 0.54
CA PRO A 143 6.30 14.25 -0.91
C PRO A 143 7.05 13.13 -1.62
N LEU A 144 6.54 12.75 -2.80
CA LEU A 144 7.23 11.86 -3.72
C LEU A 144 7.82 12.71 -4.83
N ASP A 145 9.12 12.61 -5.01
CA ASP A 145 9.77 13.09 -6.22
C ASP A 145 9.48 12.09 -7.35
N ILE A 146 8.61 12.50 -8.26
CA ILE A 146 8.23 11.72 -9.45
C ILE A 146 9.08 12.06 -10.67
N LEU A 147 9.96 13.07 -10.55
CA LEU A 147 10.85 13.39 -11.64
C LEU A 147 11.88 12.27 -11.83
N PRO A 148 11.98 11.73 -13.02
CA PRO A 148 12.98 10.70 -13.28
C PRO A 148 14.38 11.32 -13.15
N SER A 149 15.28 10.62 -12.47
CA SER A 149 16.65 11.05 -12.35
C SER A 149 17.33 11.08 -13.73
N LEU A 150 17.94 12.21 -14.08
CA LEU A 150 18.78 12.36 -15.25
C LEU A 150 20.21 11.79 -15.05
N ALA A 151 20.53 11.34 -13.84
CA ALA A 151 21.82 10.73 -13.53
C ALA A 151 22.03 9.45 -14.34
N PRO A 152 23.30 9.13 -14.69
CA PRO A 152 23.61 7.90 -15.37
C PRO A 152 23.14 6.68 -14.56
N PRO A 153 22.70 5.61 -15.22
CA PRO A 153 22.31 4.39 -14.54
C PRO A 153 23.51 3.72 -13.87
N PRO A 154 23.27 2.78 -12.93
CA PRO A 154 24.34 1.99 -12.34
C PRO A 154 25.20 1.31 -13.40
N LEU A 155 26.49 1.13 -13.10
CA LEU A 155 27.42 0.40 -13.95
C LEU A 155 26.94 -1.06 -14.13
N GLY A 156 27.05 -1.58 -15.35
CA GLY A 156 26.69 -2.97 -15.66
C GLY A 156 25.38 -3.17 -16.42
N LEU A 157 24.64 -2.11 -16.71
CA LEU A 157 23.50 -2.20 -17.63
C LEU A 157 23.99 -2.36 -19.07
N ASP A 158 23.37 -3.27 -19.82
CA ASP A 158 23.58 -3.39 -21.26
C ASP A 158 23.03 -2.18 -22.02
N ASP A 159 23.35 -2.09 -23.30
CA ASP A 159 22.99 -0.94 -24.14
C ASP A 159 21.47 -0.84 -24.36
N ASP A 160 20.75 -1.97 -24.40
CA ASP A 160 19.30 -1.97 -24.60
C ASP A 160 18.57 -1.50 -23.35
N ALA A 161 18.96 -1.97 -22.16
CA ALA A 161 18.44 -1.49 -20.88
C ALA A 161 18.76 0.00 -20.67
N ARG A 162 19.93 0.47 -21.12
CA ARG A 162 20.32 1.88 -21.09
C ARG A 162 19.43 2.74 -21.99
N ARG A 163 19.14 2.28 -23.21
CA ARG A 163 18.22 2.96 -24.15
C ARG A 163 16.80 2.99 -23.60
N ALA A 164 16.31 1.86 -23.07
CA ALA A 164 14.98 1.78 -22.48
C ALA A 164 14.82 2.75 -21.30
N ARG A 165 15.86 2.85 -20.45
CA ARG A 165 15.87 3.81 -19.34
C ARG A 165 15.86 5.26 -19.83
N ALA A 166 16.69 5.62 -20.81
CA ALA A 166 16.72 6.96 -21.38
C ALA A 166 15.38 7.33 -22.00
N GLY A 167 14.78 6.41 -22.76
CA GLY A 167 13.44 6.59 -23.33
C GLY A 167 12.36 6.79 -22.28
N GLY A 168 12.39 6.00 -21.19
CA GLY A 168 11.46 6.14 -20.08
C GLY A 168 11.58 7.50 -19.36
N VAL A 169 12.81 7.95 -19.09
CA VAL A 169 13.08 9.27 -18.49
C VAL A 169 12.55 10.39 -19.36
N VAL A 170 12.88 10.38 -20.65
CA VAL A 170 12.44 11.40 -21.60
C VAL A 170 10.92 11.38 -21.79
N GLY A 171 10.32 10.19 -21.92
CA GLY A 171 8.86 10.04 -22.04
C GLY A 171 8.14 10.62 -20.84
N ALA A 172 8.61 10.39 -19.63
CA ALA A 172 8.06 10.97 -18.42
C ALA A 172 8.17 12.50 -18.41
N LEU A 173 9.32 13.06 -18.78
CA LEU A 173 9.50 14.51 -18.86
C LEU A 173 8.58 15.16 -19.90
N LEU A 174 8.48 14.58 -21.08
CA LEU A 174 7.59 15.09 -22.13
C LEU A 174 6.12 14.99 -21.74
N SER A 175 5.72 13.92 -21.05
CA SER A 175 4.36 13.77 -20.50
C SER A 175 4.03 14.86 -19.49
N LEU A 176 4.96 15.20 -18.59
CA LEU A 176 4.79 16.29 -17.61
C LEU A 176 4.63 17.67 -18.29
N LEU A 177 5.24 17.85 -19.46
CA LEU A 177 5.09 19.05 -20.29
C LEU A 177 3.84 19.03 -21.19
N GLY A 178 2.99 18.02 -21.10
CA GLY A 178 1.84 17.84 -21.96
C GLY A 178 2.19 17.50 -23.42
N ARG A 179 3.42 17.04 -23.68
CA ARG A 179 3.98 16.72 -25.00
C ARG A 179 4.21 15.22 -25.16
N GLY A 180 3.25 14.41 -24.73
CA GLY A 180 3.32 12.96 -24.93
C GLY A 180 3.09 12.61 -26.41
N GLY A 181 4.01 11.84 -27.00
CA GLY A 181 3.93 11.31 -28.35
C GLY A 181 4.47 9.89 -28.43
N ASP A 182 4.43 9.28 -29.62
CA ASP A 182 5.03 7.97 -29.84
C ASP A 182 6.56 8.06 -29.68
N PRO A 183 7.17 7.33 -28.74
CA PRO A 183 8.60 7.38 -28.48
C PRO A 183 9.51 7.08 -29.68
N LEU A 184 9.00 6.38 -30.69
CA LEU A 184 9.76 5.97 -31.87
C LEU A 184 9.72 7.01 -33.00
N THR A 185 8.68 7.83 -33.05
CA THR A 185 8.45 8.76 -34.17
C THR A 185 8.49 10.23 -33.75
N ASP A 186 8.34 10.51 -32.44
CA ASP A 186 8.40 11.88 -31.93
C ASP A 186 9.84 12.40 -31.94
N ARG A 187 10.07 13.49 -32.69
CA ARG A 187 11.41 14.11 -32.86
C ARG A 187 12.01 14.59 -31.54
N ASP A 188 11.21 15.16 -30.67
CA ASP A 188 11.67 15.66 -29.39
C ASP A 188 12.10 14.51 -28.50
N HIS A 189 11.32 13.41 -28.51
CA HIS A 189 11.66 12.21 -27.75
C HIS A 189 12.99 11.61 -28.24
N VAL A 190 13.14 11.40 -29.53
CA VAL A 190 14.36 10.81 -30.13
C VAL A 190 15.57 11.70 -29.86
N LEU A 191 15.46 13.01 -30.03
CA LEU A 191 16.54 13.96 -29.78
C LEU A 191 16.97 13.95 -28.31
N LEU A 192 16.03 14.11 -27.38
CA LEU A 192 16.34 14.17 -25.95
C LEU A 192 16.90 12.85 -25.43
N ALA A 193 16.37 11.71 -25.87
CA ALA A 193 16.92 10.41 -25.50
C ALA A 193 18.35 10.21 -26.01
N SER A 194 18.64 10.66 -27.23
CA SER A 194 20.00 10.61 -27.79
C SER A 194 20.97 11.51 -27.01
N LEU A 195 20.57 12.72 -26.66
CA LEU A 195 21.38 13.63 -25.85
C LEU A 195 21.67 13.07 -24.46
N LEU A 196 20.65 12.46 -23.83
CA LEU A 196 20.78 11.85 -22.51
C LEU A 196 21.74 10.66 -22.55
N LEU A 197 21.64 9.80 -23.56
CA LEU A 197 22.54 8.68 -23.77
C LEU A 197 23.99 9.13 -24.01
N ASP A 198 24.20 10.21 -24.76
CA ASP A 198 25.55 10.77 -24.98
C ASP A 198 26.09 11.35 -23.66
N ALA A 199 25.30 12.05 -22.91
CA ALA A 199 25.67 12.57 -21.57
C ALA A 199 26.08 11.45 -20.59
N TRP A 200 25.43 10.29 -20.64
CA TRP A 200 25.76 9.14 -19.79
C TRP A 200 27.01 8.38 -20.21
N ARG A 201 27.55 8.63 -21.42
CA ARG A 201 28.80 8.03 -21.92
C ARG A 201 30.04 8.81 -21.54
N ARG A 202 29.88 10.08 -21.18
CA ARG A 202 30.96 10.99 -20.79
C ARG A 202 31.30 10.82 -19.29
#